data_a4c7953e79568b359a587d4f7542ad18
#
_entry.id   a4c7953e79568b359a587d4f7542ad18
#
_cell.length_a   1.000
_cell.length_b   1.000
_cell.length_c   1.000
_cell.angle_alpha   90.00
_cell.angle_beta   90.00
_cell.angle_gamma   90.00
#
_symmetry.space_group_name_H-M   'P 1'
#
loop_
_entity.id
_entity.type
_entity.pdbx_description
1 polymer ?
#
loop_
_entity_poly.entity_id
_entity_poly.type
_entity_poly.pdbx_seq_one_letter_code
_entity_poly.pdbx_strand_id
1 'polypeptide(L)'
;MDLRSAGKLGLESNGRASRGIGSPPSPAVSNLDMQPGTVTPKAMIGEIENGFYVTELIGNGADIATGDYSRGASGFWIENGEITHPVNELTIASNLKDMFLALTPANDLVRRGSVNAPTVRIDGMTIAGQ
;
A
#
# COMPACT_ATOMS: atom_id res chain seq x y z
N MET A 1 -12.29 -18.44 1.20
CA MET A 1 -13.28 -18.35 2.31
C MET A 1 -13.27 -19.70 3.02
N ASP A 2 -13.25 -19.73 4.36
CA ASP A 2 -13.34 -20.96 5.14
C ASP A 2 -14.78 -21.51 5.17
N LEU A 3 -14.93 -22.79 5.53
CA LEU A 3 -16.24 -23.48 5.53
C LEU A 3 -17.25 -22.85 6.51
N ARG A 4 -16.79 -22.34 7.65
CA ARG A 4 -17.66 -21.72 8.66
C ARG A 4 -18.24 -20.40 8.16
N SER A 5 -17.42 -19.57 7.56
CA SER A 5 -17.85 -18.30 6.95
C SER A 5 -18.77 -18.54 5.75
N ALA A 6 -18.44 -19.53 4.91
CA ALA A 6 -19.28 -19.92 3.78
C ALA A 6 -20.67 -20.37 4.24
N GLY A 7 -20.73 -21.23 5.26
CA GLY A 7 -22.01 -21.70 5.81
C GLY A 7 -22.88 -20.58 6.40
N LYS A 8 -22.26 -19.59 7.09
CA LYS A 8 -22.99 -18.42 7.62
C LYS A 8 -23.56 -17.51 6.54
N LEU A 9 -22.90 -17.43 5.39
CA LEU A 9 -23.29 -16.57 4.28
C LEU A 9 -24.15 -17.30 3.23
N GLY A 10 -24.41 -18.61 3.42
CA GLY A 10 -25.12 -19.42 2.43
C GLY A 10 -24.36 -19.57 1.10
N LEU A 11 -23.03 -19.53 1.15
CA LEU A 11 -22.16 -19.61 -0.02
C LEU A 11 -21.33 -20.90 0.00
N GLU A 12 -20.85 -21.31 -1.17
CA GLU A 12 -19.87 -22.38 -1.27
C GLU A 12 -18.45 -21.88 -0.94
N SER A 13 -17.65 -22.72 -0.28
CA SER A 13 -16.26 -22.39 -0.01
C SER A 13 -15.43 -22.44 -1.29
N ASN A 14 -14.66 -21.38 -1.54
CA ASN A 14 -13.70 -21.32 -2.64
C ASN A 14 -12.29 -21.83 -2.24
N GLY A 15 -12.15 -22.46 -1.07
CA GLY A 15 -10.88 -22.99 -0.57
C GLY A 15 -9.86 -21.93 -0.14
N ARG A 16 -10.18 -20.65 -0.21
CA ARG A 16 -9.26 -19.56 0.16
C ARG A 16 -9.34 -19.28 1.66
N ALA A 17 -8.66 -20.11 2.41
CA ALA A 17 -8.53 -19.99 3.85
C ALA A 17 -7.13 -20.45 4.30
N SER A 18 -6.65 -19.90 5.38
CA SER A 18 -5.44 -20.35 6.05
C SER A 18 -5.68 -20.50 7.54
N ARG A 19 -4.82 -21.28 8.20
CA ARG A 19 -4.83 -21.40 9.66
C ARG A 19 -3.42 -21.54 10.21
N GLY A 20 -3.18 -21.01 11.39
CA GLY A 20 -2.01 -21.30 12.19
C GLY A 20 -2.22 -22.57 13.06
N ILE A 21 -1.15 -23.03 13.70
CA ILE A 21 -1.23 -24.11 14.71
C ILE A 21 -2.10 -23.61 15.87
N GLY A 22 -3.14 -24.41 16.22
CA GLY A 22 -4.03 -24.08 17.34
C GLY A 22 -5.12 -23.04 17.07
N SER A 23 -5.26 -22.55 15.83
CA SER A 23 -6.33 -21.63 15.46
C SER A 23 -7.30 -22.22 14.43
N PRO A 24 -8.60 -21.83 14.44
CA PRO A 24 -9.52 -22.20 13.36
C PRO A 24 -9.12 -21.55 12.04
N PRO A 25 -9.53 -22.14 10.88
CA PRO A 25 -9.34 -21.50 9.58
C PRO A 25 -10.02 -20.14 9.52
N SER A 26 -9.35 -19.17 8.89
CA SER A 26 -9.87 -17.84 8.58
C SER A 26 -9.73 -17.54 7.09
N PRO A 27 -10.56 -16.66 6.51
CA PRO A 27 -10.40 -16.24 5.12
C PRO A 27 -8.99 -15.72 4.86
N ALA A 28 -8.43 -16.10 3.72
CA ALA A 28 -7.11 -15.65 3.28
C ALA A 28 -7.11 -15.40 1.77
N VAL A 29 -6.27 -14.47 1.35
CA VAL A 29 -6.00 -14.26 -0.08
C VAL A 29 -4.94 -15.26 -0.55
N SER A 30 -5.06 -15.73 -1.80
CA SER A 30 -4.01 -16.53 -2.46
C SER A 30 -3.17 -15.67 -3.39
N ASN A 31 -3.82 -14.90 -4.25
CA ASN A 31 -3.17 -13.93 -5.13
C ASN A 31 -3.95 -12.62 -5.05
N LEU A 32 -3.22 -11.53 -4.89
CA LEU A 32 -3.76 -10.18 -4.85
C LEU A 32 -2.87 -9.28 -5.70
N ASP A 33 -3.37 -8.83 -6.82
CA ASP A 33 -2.70 -7.88 -7.69
C ASP A 33 -3.44 -6.54 -7.65
N MET A 34 -2.72 -5.45 -7.42
CA MET A 34 -3.27 -4.12 -7.68
C MET A 34 -3.30 -3.89 -9.19
N GLN A 35 -4.46 -3.48 -9.72
CA GLN A 35 -4.59 -3.17 -11.14
C GLN A 35 -3.68 -1.99 -11.50
N PRO A 36 -2.79 -2.14 -12.51
CA PRO A 36 -1.92 -1.05 -12.94
C PRO A 36 -2.72 0.07 -13.61
N GLY A 37 -2.21 1.27 -13.50
CA GLY A 37 -2.68 2.42 -14.24
C GLY A 37 -2.07 2.51 -15.65
N THR A 38 -2.12 3.69 -16.23
CA THR A 38 -1.60 3.97 -17.59
C THR A 38 -0.36 4.86 -17.60
N VAL A 39 -0.11 5.57 -16.49
CA VAL A 39 0.97 6.55 -16.36
C VAL A 39 2.26 5.87 -15.93
N THR A 40 3.38 6.24 -16.52
CA THR A 40 4.69 5.73 -16.10
C THR A 40 5.13 6.35 -14.78
N PRO A 41 5.93 5.66 -13.94
CA PRO A 41 6.47 6.25 -12.70
C PRO A 41 7.19 7.59 -12.94
N LYS A 42 7.95 7.68 -14.02
CA LYS A 42 8.66 8.91 -14.38
C LYS A 42 7.71 10.08 -14.69
N ALA A 43 6.65 9.83 -15.45
CA ALA A 43 5.67 10.87 -15.74
C ALA A 43 4.90 11.28 -14.48
N MET A 44 4.58 10.31 -13.62
CA MET A 44 3.93 10.55 -12.32
C MET A 44 4.78 11.45 -11.40
N ILE A 45 6.10 11.20 -11.32
CA ILE A 45 7.04 12.03 -10.56
C ILE A 45 7.10 13.44 -11.17
N GLY A 46 7.12 13.56 -12.51
CA GLY A 46 7.15 14.83 -13.21
C GLY A 46 5.99 15.79 -12.93
N GLU A 47 4.87 15.29 -12.43
CA GLU A 47 3.69 16.07 -12.03
C GLU A 47 3.72 16.54 -10.56
N ILE A 48 4.71 16.11 -9.77
CA ILE A 48 4.79 16.41 -8.33
C ILE A 48 5.65 17.67 -8.13
N GLU A 49 5.03 18.74 -7.65
CA GLU A 49 5.75 19.97 -7.31
C GLU A 49 6.60 19.78 -6.04
N ASN A 50 6.00 19.21 -4.99
CA ASN A 50 6.67 18.87 -3.74
C ASN A 50 6.18 17.50 -3.27
N GLY A 51 7.10 16.57 -3.01
CA GLY A 51 6.74 15.22 -2.60
C GLY A 51 7.93 14.42 -2.08
N PHE A 52 7.63 13.17 -1.73
CA PHE A 52 8.63 12.25 -1.19
C PHE A 52 8.54 10.89 -1.89
N TYR A 53 9.64 10.49 -2.52
CA TYR A 53 9.78 9.18 -3.14
C TYR A 53 10.28 8.18 -2.10
N VAL A 54 9.37 7.35 -1.60
CA VAL A 54 9.65 6.34 -0.58
C VAL A 54 10.41 5.16 -1.19
N THR A 55 11.56 4.82 -0.64
CA THR A 55 12.31 3.61 -0.99
C THR A 55 12.23 2.54 0.09
N GLU A 56 12.04 2.93 1.34
CA GLU A 56 11.93 2.02 2.47
C GLU A 56 10.88 2.52 3.47
N LEU A 57 10.12 1.58 4.03
CA LEU A 57 9.16 1.83 5.11
C LEU A 57 9.60 1.10 6.37
N ILE A 58 9.63 1.80 7.49
CA ILE A 58 10.09 1.30 8.79
C ILE A 58 8.90 1.17 9.74
N GLY A 59 8.86 0.06 10.47
CA GLY A 59 7.84 -0.21 11.48
C GLY A 59 6.49 -0.67 10.90
N ASN A 60 5.56 -0.96 11.82
CA ASN A 60 4.17 -1.26 11.52
C ASN A 60 3.32 -0.09 12.05
N GLY A 61 2.59 0.56 11.19
CA GLY A 61 1.89 1.79 11.56
C GLY A 61 0.50 1.91 10.94
N ALA A 62 -0.19 0.79 10.74
CA ALA A 62 -1.57 0.80 10.26
C ALA A 62 -2.50 0.23 11.34
N ASP A 63 -3.43 1.03 11.83
CA ASP A 63 -4.54 0.60 12.66
C ASP A 63 -5.77 0.36 11.78
N ILE A 64 -6.15 -0.90 11.62
CA ILE A 64 -7.29 -1.28 10.76
C ILE A 64 -8.63 -0.86 11.38
N ALA A 65 -8.70 -0.69 12.68
CA ALA A 65 -9.95 -0.32 13.35
C ALA A 65 -10.26 1.18 13.20
N THR A 66 -9.26 2.04 13.32
CA THR A 66 -9.40 3.50 13.18
C THR A 66 -9.09 4.00 11.77
N GLY A 67 -8.31 3.24 11.02
CA GLY A 67 -7.78 3.64 9.72
C GLY A 67 -6.50 4.49 9.82
N ASP A 68 -5.98 4.75 10.99
CA ASP A 68 -4.79 5.57 11.16
C ASP A 68 -3.56 4.89 10.59
N TYR A 69 -2.79 5.63 9.82
CA TYR A 69 -1.55 5.19 9.21
C TYR A 69 -0.42 6.15 9.57
N SER A 70 0.65 5.62 10.15
CA SER A 70 1.86 6.38 10.47
C SER A 70 3.06 5.46 10.43
N ARG A 71 4.03 5.72 9.55
CA ARG A 71 5.24 4.91 9.41
C ARG A 71 6.48 5.77 9.23
N GLY A 72 7.60 5.29 9.75
CA GLY A 72 8.90 5.78 9.35
C GLY A 72 9.17 5.47 7.89
N ALA A 73 9.84 6.38 7.20
CA ALA A 73 10.18 6.24 5.79
C ALA A 73 11.57 6.83 5.50
N SER A 74 12.26 6.21 4.54
CA SER A 74 13.47 6.72 3.94
C SER A 74 13.31 6.77 2.42
N GLY A 75 13.99 7.70 1.76
CA GLY A 75 13.88 7.86 0.31
C GLY A 75 14.49 9.16 -0.17
N PHE A 76 13.83 9.78 -1.14
CA PHE A 76 14.31 10.98 -1.80
C PHE A 76 13.22 12.05 -1.84
N TRP A 77 13.61 13.30 -1.70
CA TRP A 77 12.73 14.43 -1.90
C TRP A 77 12.46 14.66 -3.38
N ILE A 78 11.24 15.06 -3.72
CA ILE A 78 10.85 15.45 -5.08
C ILE A 78 10.54 16.94 -5.05
N GLU A 79 11.18 17.71 -5.94
CA GLU A 79 10.96 19.14 -6.13
C GLU A 79 10.79 19.41 -7.62
N ASN A 80 9.71 20.09 -7.98
CA ASN A 80 9.39 20.48 -9.36
C ASN A 80 9.50 19.32 -10.37
N GLY A 81 9.03 18.14 -10.00
CA GLY A 81 9.03 16.96 -10.87
C GLY A 81 10.34 16.21 -10.96
N GLU A 82 11.33 16.53 -10.14
CA GLU A 82 12.64 15.90 -10.14
C GLU A 82 12.98 15.33 -8.75
N ILE A 83 13.61 14.15 -8.74
CA ILE A 83 14.20 13.57 -7.52
C ILE A 83 15.46 14.35 -7.18
N THR A 84 15.54 14.91 -5.97
CA THR A 84 16.63 15.82 -5.57
C THR A 84 17.59 15.16 -4.59
N HIS A 85 17.34 15.20 -3.30
CA HIS A 85 18.28 14.75 -2.29
C HIS A 85 17.71 13.59 -1.44
N PRO A 86 18.57 12.71 -0.91
CA PRO A 86 18.15 11.64 -0.03
C PRO A 86 17.71 12.20 1.32
N VAL A 87 16.68 11.58 1.90
CA VAL A 87 16.17 11.90 3.23
C VAL A 87 15.92 10.61 3.99
N ASN A 88 16.39 10.55 5.21
CA ASN A 88 16.19 9.45 6.14
C ASN A 88 15.33 9.89 7.32
N GLU A 89 14.70 8.90 7.97
CA GLU A 89 14.00 9.11 9.25
C GLU A 89 12.85 10.12 9.21
N LEU A 90 12.13 10.17 8.08
CA LEU A 90 10.85 10.87 8.02
C LEU A 90 9.72 10.00 8.58
N THR A 91 8.66 10.66 9.01
CA THR A 91 7.37 10.02 9.28
C THR A 91 6.36 10.42 8.19
N ILE A 92 5.73 9.44 7.58
CA ILE A 92 4.59 9.64 6.70
C ILE A 92 3.32 9.20 7.42
N ALA A 93 2.29 10.04 7.39
CA ALA A 93 1.05 9.79 8.12
C ALA A 93 -0.18 10.21 7.31
N SER A 94 -1.27 9.46 7.47
CA SER A 94 -2.59 9.77 6.90
C SER A 94 -3.64 8.83 7.52
N ASN A 95 -4.84 8.82 6.95
CA ASN A 95 -5.86 7.80 7.23
C ASN A 95 -5.99 6.86 6.01
N LEU A 96 -6.07 5.56 6.24
CA LEU A 96 -6.15 4.54 5.18
C LEU A 96 -7.29 4.79 4.20
N LYS A 97 -8.44 5.28 4.68
CA LYS A 97 -9.57 5.60 3.81
C LYS A 97 -9.23 6.71 2.82
N ASP A 98 -8.57 7.77 3.30
CA ASP A 98 -8.18 8.90 2.47
C ASP A 98 -7.06 8.50 1.51
N MET A 99 -6.09 7.70 1.99
CA MET A 99 -5.02 7.14 1.15
C MET A 99 -5.57 6.31 0.00
N PHE A 100 -6.54 5.42 0.24
CA PHE A 100 -7.13 4.61 -0.83
C PHE A 100 -7.95 5.43 -1.83
N LEU A 101 -8.58 6.52 -1.40
CA LEU A 101 -9.31 7.42 -2.29
C LEU A 101 -8.39 8.31 -3.14
N ALA A 102 -7.21 8.65 -2.61
CA ALA A 102 -6.22 9.48 -3.28
C ALA A 102 -5.14 8.69 -4.05
N LEU A 103 -5.25 7.35 -4.05
CA LEU A 103 -4.25 6.47 -4.63
C LEU A 103 -4.34 6.42 -6.16
N THR A 104 -3.22 6.68 -6.83
CA THR A 104 -3.07 6.55 -8.27
C THR A 104 -1.98 5.53 -8.57
N PRO A 105 -2.29 4.39 -9.23
CA PRO A 105 -1.30 3.38 -9.62
C PRO A 105 -0.58 3.76 -10.91
N ALA A 106 0.70 3.44 -11.00
CA ALA A 106 1.48 3.51 -12.23
C ALA A 106 1.30 2.25 -13.10
N ASN A 107 1.95 2.21 -14.26
CA ASN A 107 1.84 1.12 -15.24
C ASN A 107 2.94 0.04 -15.13
N ASP A 108 3.75 0.08 -14.08
CA ASP A 108 4.96 -0.73 -13.92
C ASP A 108 4.77 -2.01 -13.08
N LEU A 109 3.55 -2.55 -13.04
CA LEU A 109 3.27 -3.78 -12.31
C LEU A 109 4.13 -4.94 -12.79
N VAL A 110 4.92 -5.51 -11.89
CA VAL A 110 5.66 -6.76 -12.09
C VAL A 110 5.21 -7.79 -11.08
N ARG A 111 4.72 -8.94 -11.57
CA ARG A 111 4.31 -10.05 -10.71
C ARG A 111 5.53 -10.85 -10.25
N ARG A 112 5.80 -10.82 -8.94
CA ARG A 112 6.93 -11.53 -8.33
C ARG A 112 6.50 -12.53 -7.25
N GLY A 113 5.29 -12.40 -6.75
CA GLY A 113 4.79 -13.21 -5.65
C GLY A 113 3.26 -13.30 -5.66
N SER A 114 2.70 -13.63 -4.52
CA SER A 114 1.25 -13.73 -4.33
C SER A 114 0.56 -12.37 -4.12
N VAL A 115 1.31 -11.35 -3.73
CA VAL A 115 0.81 -9.97 -3.59
C VAL A 115 1.71 -9.06 -4.40
N ASN A 116 1.13 -8.33 -5.35
CA ASN A 116 1.87 -7.47 -6.25
C ASN A 116 1.17 -6.11 -6.40
N ALA A 117 1.97 -5.06 -6.43
CA ALA A 117 1.51 -3.70 -6.69
C ALA A 117 2.51 -2.98 -7.61
N PRO A 118 2.04 -2.07 -8.47
CA PRO A 118 2.92 -1.15 -9.20
C PRO A 118 3.42 -0.06 -8.25
N THR A 119 4.23 0.86 -8.76
CA THR A 119 4.47 2.15 -8.10
C THR A 119 3.14 2.87 -7.90
N VAL A 120 2.95 3.47 -6.72
CA VAL A 120 1.73 4.22 -6.40
C VAL A 120 2.06 5.62 -5.93
N ARG A 121 1.24 6.58 -6.33
CA ARG A 121 1.22 7.94 -5.79
C ARG A 121 0.02 8.07 -4.86
N ILE A 122 0.22 8.70 -3.72
CA ILE A 122 -0.83 9.03 -2.76
C ILE A 122 -0.70 10.51 -2.43
N ASP A 123 -1.71 11.29 -2.79
CA ASP A 123 -1.74 12.72 -2.53
C ASP A 123 -2.28 13.03 -1.13
N GLY A 124 -1.86 14.15 -0.56
CA GLY A 124 -2.39 14.67 0.70
C GLY A 124 -1.89 13.97 1.97
N MET A 125 -0.81 13.19 1.90
CA MET A 125 -0.18 12.64 3.10
C MET A 125 0.59 13.70 3.88
N THR A 126 0.60 13.59 5.19
CA THR A 126 1.47 14.39 6.06
C THR A 126 2.87 13.78 6.08
N ILE A 127 3.88 14.60 5.83
CA ILE A 127 5.29 14.24 5.93
C ILE A 127 5.90 15.06 7.04
N ALA A 128 6.47 14.43 8.06
CA ALA A 128 7.08 15.06 9.21
C ALA A 128 8.48 14.47 9.46
N GLY A 129 9.43 15.33 9.76
CA GLY A 129 10.83 14.99 10.06
C GLY A 129 11.69 16.24 9.98
N GLN A 130 12.92 16.14 10.48
CA GLN A 130 13.91 17.22 10.41
C GLN A 130 14.79 17.08 9.20
#